data_9ab0f8222c87e7299797c8be244d6774
#
_entry.id   9ab0f8222c87e7299797c8be244d6774
#
_cell.length_a   1.000
_cell.length_b   1.000
_cell.length_c   1.000
_cell.angle_alpha   90.00
_cell.angle_beta   90.00
_cell.angle_gamma   90.00
#
_symmetry.space_group_name_H-M   'P 1'
#
loop_
_entity.id
_entity.type
_entity.pdbx_description
1 polymer ?
#
loop_
_entity_poly.entity_id
_entity_poly.type
_entity_poly.pdbx_seq_one_letter_code
_entity_poly.pdbx_strand_id
1 'polypeptide(L)'
;MAMALASIACTPEDRIGDVMTAWQEGWFEIHSINTARGECFFYILPDGTTLLIDAAGANPNDDELEGHGYPLAPAKPSGDISSSQVIIDYLHHYLPEVSEGKIDYAVLTHYHGDHMGVLAQDMPVHEDGDFVISGITDVGSQIPIGVVYDRGDLMDRPSKNSFAGATPGRYGNYLKYLEWSAGAH
;
A
#
# COMPACT_ATOMS: atom_id res chain seq x y z
N MET A 1 19.99 35.76 5.08
CA MET A 1 19.93 34.35 4.66
C MET A 1 18.98 34.27 3.47
N ALA A 2 19.49 34.09 2.27
CA ALA A 2 18.68 33.97 1.07
C ALA A 2 18.27 32.49 0.93
N MET A 3 16.96 32.20 1.03
CA MET A 3 16.43 30.91 0.65
C MET A 3 16.48 30.81 -0.88
N ALA A 4 17.35 29.95 -1.38
CA ALA A 4 17.30 29.56 -2.79
C ALA A 4 16.10 28.62 -2.97
N LEU A 5 15.04 29.08 -3.65
CA LEU A 5 14.02 28.20 -4.20
C LEU A 5 14.67 27.43 -5.35
N ALA A 6 15.03 26.17 -5.13
CA ALA A 6 15.35 25.27 -6.21
C ALA A 6 14.03 24.87 -6.87
N SER A 7 13.69 25.44 -7.99
CA SER A 7 12.65 24.90 -8.87
C SER A 7 13.27 23.70 -9.60
N ILE A 8 12.88 22.49 -9.21
CA ILE A 8 13.19 21.30 -9.99
C ILE A 8 12.25 21.34 -11.20
N ALA A 9 12.73 21.85 -12.31
CA ALA A 9 12.12 21.62 -13.60
C ALA A 9 12.56 20.23 -14.07
N CYS A 10 11.64 19.39 -14.53
CA CYS A 10 12.00 18.21 -15.31
C CYS A 10 13.05 18.61 -16.34
N THR A 11 14.17 17.93 -16.34
CA THR A 11 15.17 18.22 -17.36
C THR A 11 14.61 17.78 -18.71
N PRO A 12 14.94 18.47 -19.83
CA PRO A 12 14.43 18.12 -21.16
C PRO A 12 14.84 16.69 -21.63
N GLU A 13 15.63 16.00 -20.83
CA GLU A 13 16.21 14.70 -21.14
C GLU A 13 15.34 13.53 -20.63
N ASP A 14 14.46 13.77 -19.66
CA ASP A 14 13.56 12.74 -19.13
C ASP A 14 12.47 12.38 -20.16
N ARG A 15 12.49 11.17 -20.66
CA ARG A 15 11.53 10.65 -21.63
C ARG A 15 10.53 9.74 -20.97
N ILE A 16 9.29 9.76 -21.46
CA ILE A 16 8.29 8.77 -21.04
C ILE A 16 8.83 7.37 -21.31
N GLY A 17 8.91 6.55 -20.26
CA GLY A 17 9.44 5.18 -20.32
C GLY A 17 10.90 5.05 -19.86
N ASP A 18 11.59 6.13 -19.57
CA ASP A 18 12.88 6.07 -18.89
C ASP A 18 12.69 5.66 -17.43
N VAL A 19 13.69 4.97 -16.89
CA VAL A 19 13.71 4.62 -15.46
C VAL A 19 13.94 5.90 -14.67
N MET A 20 13.12 6.15 -13.66
CA MET A 20 13.29 7.30 -12.78
C MET A 20 14.66 7.23 -12.09
N THR A 21 15.28 8.38 -11.95
CA THR A 21 16.49 8.50 -11.14
C THR A 21 16.19 8.15 -9.69
N ALA A 22 17.10 7.44 -9.02
CA ALA A 22 16.95 7.14 -7.60
C ALA A 22 16.84 8.44 -6.79
N TRP A 23 16.02 8.39 -5.73
CA TRP A 23 15.82 9.52 -4.82
C TRP A 23 17.16 10.07 -4.33
N GLN A 24 17.21 11.37 -4.12
CA GLN A 24 18.36 12.10 -3.59
C GLN A 24 17.94 12.95 -2.40
N GLU A 25 18.82 13.07 -1.40
CA GLU A 25 18.59 13.92 -0.24
C GLU A 25 18.15 15.33 -0.65
N GLY A 26 17.09 15.80 -0.02
CA GLY A 26 16.46 17.10 -0.32
C GLY A 26 15.32 17.01 -1.34
N TRP A 27 15.12 15.88 -2.01
CA TRP A 27 14.00 15.68 -2.92
C TRP A 27 12.75 15.21 -2.19
N PHE A 28 11.61 15.73 -2.61
CA PHE A 28 10.30 15.21 -2.21
C PHE A 28 9.69 14.49 -3.40
N GLU A 29 9.50 13.17 -3.26
CA GLU A 29 8.91 12.35 -4.31
C GLU A 29 7.51 11.90 -3.93
N ILE A 30 6.63 11.83 -4.92
CA ILE A 30 5.27 11.32 -4.82
C ILE A 30 5.09 10.28 -5.92
N HIS A 31 4.86 9.04 -5.51
CA HIS A 31 4.60 7.92 -6.39
C HIS A 31 3.13 7.52 -6.28
N SER A 32 2.41 7.52 -7.40
CA SER A 32 1.07 6.97 -7.50
C SER A 32 1.17 5.59 -8.15
N ILE A 33 0.94 4.55 -7.38
CA ILE A 33 1.10 3.16 -7.83
C ILE A 33 -0.22 2.68 -8.42
N ASN A 34 -0.18 2.18 -9.66
CA ASN A 34 -1.36 1.64 -10.31
C ASN A 34 -1.65 0.21 -9.83
N THR A 35 -2.59 0.09 -8.94
CA THR A 35 -3.06 -1.16 -8.34
C THR A 35 -4.29 -1.74 -9.05
N ALA A 36 -4.59 -1.30 -10.26
CA ALA A 36 -5.81 -1.57 -11.03
C ALA A 36 -7.05 -0.87 -10.46
N ARG A 37 -7.28 -0.93 -9.17
CA ARG A 37 -8.35 -0.24 -8.46
C ARG A 37 -7.91 0.13 -7.06
N GLY A 38 -8.44 1.25 -6.58
CA GLY A 38 -8.16 1.78 -5.26
C GLY A 38 -6.91 2.63 -5.24
N GLU A 39 -6.44 2.91 -4.07
CA GLU A 39 -5.39 3.90 -3.87
C GLU A 39 -4.13 3.27 -3.26
N CYS A 40 -2.99 3.68 -3.77
CA CYS A 40 -1.69 3.42 -3.19
C CYS A 40 -0.75 4.56 -3.56
N PHE A 41 -0.37 5.34 -2.57
CA PHE A 41 0.62 6.40 -2.74
C PHE A 41 1.83 6.11 -1.87
N PHE A 42 3.00 6.29 -2.44
CA PHE A 42 4.25 6.20 -1.72
C PHE A 42 4.98 7.54 -1.82
N TYR A 43 5.45 8.03 -0.70
CA TYR A 43 6.16 9.30 -0.58
C TYR A 43 7.55 9.07 -0.02
N ILE A 44 8.52 9.79 -0.56
CA ILE A 44 9.86 9.90 0.03
C ILE A 44 10.08 11.38 0.34
N LEU A 45 10.24 11.69 1.62
CA LEU A 45 10.46 13.04 2.10
C LEU A 45 11.92 13.49 1.87
N PRO A 46 12.21 14.79 1.97
CA PRO A 46 13.55 15.33 1.71
C PRO A 46 14.67 14.77 2.59
N ASP A 47 14.36 14.20 3.72
CA ASP A 47 15.29 13.54 4.63
C ASP A 47 15.37 12.02 4.44
N GLY A 48 14.66 11.49 3.45
CA GLY A 48 14.57 10.06 3.18
C GLY A 48 13.50 9.31 3.96
N THR A 49 12.75 9.99 4.85
CA THR A 49 11.60 9.38 5.53
C THR A 49 10.57 8.91 4.53
N THR A 50 10.07 7.71 4.70
CA THR A 50 9.14 7.05 3.80
C THR A 50 7.74 6.97 4.38
N LEU A 51 6.73 7.22 3.53
CA LEU A 51 5.32 7.17 3.91
C LEU A 51 4.51 6.43 2.82
N LEU A 52 3.82 5.38 3.22
CA LEU A 52 2.86 4.68 2.38
C LEU A 52 1.44 5.09 2.78
N ILE A 53 0.61 5.49 1.84
CA ILE A 53 -0.81 5.77 2.06
C ILE A 53 -1.63 4.76 1.28
N ASP A 54 -2.36 3.93 2.02
CA ASP A 54 -3.12 2.78 1.54
C ASP A 54 -2.28 1.76 0.76
N ALA A 55 -2.73 0.55 0.72
CA ALA A 55 -2.17 -0.53 -0.09
C ALA A 55 -3.33 -1.29 -0.69
N ALA A 56 -4.01 -0.62 -1.58
CA ALA A 56 -5.19 -1.15 -2.24
C ALA A 56 -4.82 -2.24 -3.24
N GLY A 57 -5.76 -3.02 -3.55
CA GLY A 57 -5.67 -3.92 -4.67
C GLY A 57 -6.96 -4.68 -4.86
N ALA A 58 -7.45 -4.61 -6.07
CA ALA A 58 -8.43 -5.55 -6.53
C ALA A 58 -7.70 -6.80 -7.00
N ASN A 59 -8.15 -7.95 -6.54
CA ASN A 59 -7.87 -9.17 -7.28
C ASN A 59 -8.54 -9.02 -8.66
N PRO A 60 -7.86 -9.28 -9.80
CA PRO A 60 -8.48 -9.24 -11.12
C PRO A 60 -9.72 -10.15 -11.24
N ASN A 61 -9.91 -11.08 -10.32
CA ASN A 61 -11.07 -11.97 -10.24
C ASN A 61 -12.06 -11.56 -9.13
N ASP A 62 -12.05 -10.30 -8.69
CA ASP A 62 -12.92 -9.84 -7.61
C ASP A 62 -14.33 -9.56 -8.13
N ASP A 63 -15.24 -10.51 -7.92
CA ASP A 63 -16.66 -10.43 -8.33
C ASP A 63 -17.39 -9.23 -7.71
N GLU A 64 -16.93 -8.69 -6.57
CA GLU A 64 -17.49 -7.46 -6.00
C GLU A 64 -17.39 -6.26 -6.94
N LEU A 65 -16.53 -6.34 -7.95
CA LEU A 65 -16.27 -5.26 -8.89
C LEU A 65 -17.13 -5.33 -10.14
N GLU A 66 -17.56 -6.52 -10.57
CA GLU A 66 -18.42 -6.68 -11.74
C GLU A 66 -19.80 -6.02 -11.54
N GLY A 67 -20.28 -5.93 -10.29
CA GLY A 67 -21.56 -5.32 -9.96
C GLY A 67 -21.66 -3.81 -10.16
N HIS A 68 -20.55 -3.11 -10.31
CA HIS A 68 -20.50 -1.64 -10.42
C HIS A 68 -20.38 -1.09 -11.84
N GLY A 69 -20.21 -1.96 -12.85
CA GLY A 69 -20.23 -1.57 -14.26
C GLY A 69 -19.08 -0.70 -14.74
N TYR A 70 -18.04 -0.51 -13.93
CA TYR A 70 -16.84 0.23 -14.33
C TYR A 70 -15.76 -0.72 -14.80
N PRO A 71 -15.21 -0.53 -16.00
CA PRO A 71 -14.07 -1.32 -16.44
C PRO A 71 -12.88 -1.07 -15.52
N LEU A 72 -12.28 -2.14 -15.01
CA LEU A 72 -11.03 -2.04 -14.26
C LEU A 72 -9.87 -1.80 -15.24
N ALA A 73 -9.00 -0.87 -14.89
CA ALA A 73 -7.71 -0.82 -15.54
C ALA A 73 -6.91 -2.06 -15.12
N PRO A 74 -6.23 -2.75 -16.04
CA PRO A 74 -5.37 -3.86 -15.64
C PRO A 74 -4.23 -3.35 -14.76
N ALA A 75 -3.86 -4.13 -13.75
CA ALA A 75 -2.66 -3.86 -12.97
C ALA A 75 -1.42 -3.82 -13.87
N LYS A 76 -0.45 -3.04 -13.51
CA LYS A 76 0.82 -2.91 -14.23
C LYS A 76 1.95 -3.48 -13.35
N PRO A 77 2.95 -4.13 -13.93
CA PRO A 77 3.20 -4.36 -15.36
C PRO A 77 2.37 -5.48 -15.97
N SER A 78 1.70 -6.32 -15.19
CA SER A 78 0.90 -7.45 -15.66
C SER A 78 -0.38 -7.61 -14.83
N GLY A 79 -1.46 -8.04 -15.47
CA GLY A 79 -2.70 -8.45 -14.79
C GLY A 79 -2.61 -9.85 -14.13
N ASP A 80 -1.50 -10.57 -14.30
CA ASP A 80 -1.32 -11.92 -13.77
C ASP A 80 -0.75 -11.94 -12.34
N ILE A 81 -0.29 -10.80 -11.84
CA ILE A 81 0.21 -10.64 -10.48
C ILE A 81 -0.77 -9.88 -9.62
N SER A 82 -0.78 -10.16 -8.32
CA SER A 82 -1.65 -9.47 -7.38
C SER A 82 -1.28 -7.98 -7.28
N SER A 83 -2.24 -7.15 -6.93
CA SER A 83 -1.98 -5.71 -6.72
C SER A 83 -0.99 -5.46 -5.59
N SER A 84 -1.05 -6.26 -4.52
CA SER A 84 -0.06 -6.17 -3.44
C SER A 84 1.35 -6.52 -3.91
N GLN A 85 1.49 -7.53 -4.80
CA GLN A 85 2.80 -7.84 -5.38
C GLN A 85 3.32 -6.69 -6.26
N VAL A 86 2.44 -6.03 -7.03
CA VAL A 86 2.83 -4.82 -7.78
C VAL A 86 3.38 -3.75 -6.84
N ILE A 87 2.71 -3.52 -5.70
CA ILE A 87 3.16 -2.55 -4.70
C ILE A 87 4.52 -2.97 -4.14
N ILE A 88 4.68 -4.22 -3.74
CA ILE A 88 5.91 -4.75 -3.13
C ILE A 88 7.09 -4.62 -4.10
N ASP A 89 6.91 -5.06 -5.35
CA ASP A 89 7.95 -4.96 -6.38
C ASP A 89 8.35 -3.51 -6.65
N TYR A 90 7.35 -2.62 -6.67
CA TYR A 90 7.57 -1.18 -6.84
C TYR A 90 8.35 -0.59 -5.66
N LEU A 91 7.95 -0.90 -4.44
CA LEU A 91 8.63 -0.41 -3.23
C LEU A 91 10.07 -0.92 -3.14
N HIS A 92 10.32 -2.19 -3.43
CA HIS A 92 11.68 -2.73 -3.46
C HIS A 92 12.58 -2.03 -4.48
N HIS A 93 11.99 -1.47 -5.54
CA HIS A 93 12.75 -0.74 -6.54
C HIS A 93 13.04 0.72 -6.14
N TYR A 94 12.12 1.35 -5.42
CA TYR A 94 12.18 2.79 -5.13
C TYR A 94 12.45 3.15 -3.67
N LEU A 95 12.43 2.20 -2.74
CA LEU A 95 12.82 2.46 -1.36
C LEU A 95 14.26 3.02 -1.34
N PRO A 96 14.50 4.20 -0.73
CA PRO A 96 15.84 4.77 -0.67
C PRO A 96 16.74 3.93 0.23
N GLU A 97 18.02 3.86 -0.06
CA GLU A 97 18.99 3.10 0.76
C GLU A 97 18.95 3.52 2.24
N VAL A 98 18.70 4.80 2.52
CA VAL A 98 18.60 5.34 3.89
C VAL A 98 17.43 4.76 4.69
N SER A 99 16.41 4.22 4.02
CA SER A 99 15.28 3.55 4.69
C SER A 99 15.63 2.17 5.22
N GLU A 100 16.80 1.62 4.83
CA GLU A 100 17.23 0.27 5.21
C GLU A 100 16.21 -0.82 4.84
N GLY A 101 15.48 -0.60 3.75
CA GLY A 101 14.49 -1.55 3.22
C GLY A 101 13.17 -1.60 4.01
N LYS A 102 12.85 -0.57 4.78
CA LYS A 102 11.60 -0.45 5.54
C LYS A 102 10.78 0.76 5.11
N ILE A 103 9.50 0.74 5.45
CA ILE A 103 8.59 1.88 5.40
C ILE A 103 8.54 2.50 6.80
N ASP A 104 8.87 3.78 6.94
CA ASP A 104 8.85 4.43 8.27
C ASP A 104 7.42 4.59 8.78
N TYR A 105 6.52 5.03 7.91
CA TYR A 105 5.12 5.28 8.25
C TYR A 105 4.18 4.71 7.20
N ALA A 106 3.08 4.12 7.65
CA ALA A 106 1.95 3.80 6.78
C ALA A 106 0.67 4.46 7.32
N VAL A 107 -0.17 4.95 6.44
CA VAL A 107 -1.50 5.46 6.75
C VAL A 107 -2.53 4.58 6.07
N LEU A 108 -3.38 3.94 6.85
CA LEU A 108 -4.56 3.26 6.35
C LEU A 108 -5.77 4.18 6.52
N THR A 109 -6.22 4.79 5.44
CA THR A 109 -7.27 5.83 5.49
C THR A 109 -8.59 5.26 5.97
N HIS A 110 -8.93 4.05 5.53
CA HIS A 110 -10.10 3.31 6.00
C HIS A 110 -10.06 1.82 5.58
N TYR A 111 -11.04 1.04 6.05
CA TYR A 111 -11.01 -0.44 5.98
C TYR A 111 -11.79 -1.02 4.79
N HIS A 112 -11.89 -0.32 3.67
CA HIS A 112 -12.42 -0.87 2.44
C HIS A 112 -11.34 -1.62 1.65
N GLY A 113 -11.76 -2.58 0.83
CA GLY A 113 -10.82 -3.42 0.06
C GLY A 113 -9.97 -2.66 -0.93
N ASP A 114 -10.51 -1.58 -1.47
CA ASP A 114 -9.82 -0.67 -2.38
C ASP A 114 -8.84 0.30 -1.69
N HIS A 115 -8.61 0.12 -0.38
CA HIS A 115 -7.63 0.87 0.42
C HIS A 115 -6.72 -0.05 1.24
N MET A 116 -7.21 -1.18 1.71
CA MET A 116 -6.44 -2.07 2.57
C MET A 116 -6.14 -3.45 1.97
N GLY A 117 -6.72 -3.75 0.82
CA GLY A 117 -6.74 -5.08 0.22
C GLY A 117 -8.06 -5.79 0.41
N VAL A 118 -8.40 -6.63 -0.54
CA VAL A 118 -9.62 -7.45 -0.52
C VAL A 118 -9.36 -8.78 0.16
N LEU A 119 -10.40 -9.37 0.73
CA LEU A 119 -10.38 -10.77 1.15
C LEU A 119 -11.29 -11.57 0.21
N ALA A 120 -10.69 -12.51 -0.49
CA ALA A 120 -11.40 -13.46 -1.32
C ALA A 120 -11.21 -14.88 -0.79
N GLN A 121 -12.05 -15.80 -1.27
CA GLN A 121 -11.92 -17.21 -0.98
C GLN A 121 -10.59 -17.73 -1.59
N ASP A 122 -9.94 -18.65 -0.90
CA ASP A 122 -8.70 -19.30 -1.36
C ASP A 122 -7.45 -18.41 -1.43
N MET A 123 -7.47 -17.24 -0.78
CA MET A 123 -6.27 -16.43 -0.64
C MET A 123 -5.29 -17.05 0.36
N PRO A 124 -3.97 -16.86 0.16
CA PRO A 124 -2.95 -17.41 1.05
C PRO A 124 -3.05 -16.80 2.45
N VAL A 125 -2.76 -17.64 3.45
CA VAL A 125 -2.69 -17.24 4.86
C VAL A 125 -1.23 -17.21 5.27
N HIS A 126 -0.84 -16.22 6.05
CA HIS A 126 0.50 -16.12 6.59
C HIS A 126 0.76 -17.23 7.60
N GLU A 127 1.89 -17.94 7.46
CA GLU A 127 2.19 -19.16 8.23
C GLU A 127 2.17 -18.92 9.75
N ASP A 128 2.77 -17.83 10.22
CA ASP A 128 2.94 -17.54 11.65
C ASP A 128 1.89 -16.58 12.21
N GLY A 129 1.18 -15.85 11.36
CA GLY A 129 0.31 -14.73 11.77
C GLY A 129 -1.18 -15.04 11.77
N ASP A 130 -1.61 -16.16 11.18
CA ASP A 130 -3.02 -16.55 11.04
C ASP A 130 -3.90 -15.43 10.40
N PHE A 131 -3.32 -14.66 9.48
CA PHE A 131 -4.02 -13.64 8.71
C PHE A 131 -3.88 -13.91 7.22
N VAL A 132 -4.91 -13.52 6.46
CA VAL A 132 -4.89 -13.60 4.99
C VAL A 132 -3.95 -12.54 4.44
N ILE A 133 -3.11 -12.93 3.51
CA ILE A 133 -2.14 -12.07 2.82
C ILE A 133 -2.85 -11.31 1.70
N SER A 134 -3.01 -9.98 1.88
CA SER A 134 -3.69 -9.11 0.91
C SER A 134 -3.43 -7.63 1.20
N GLY A 135 -3.15 -6.84 0.19
CA GLY A 135 -2.97 -5.40 0.34
C GLY A 135 -1.95 -5.04 1.43
N ILE A 136 -2.36 -4.25 2.44
CA ILE A 136 -1.46 -3.80 3.50
C ILE A 136 -0.86 -4.95 4.32
N THR A 137 -1.58 -6.06 4.50
CA THR A 137 -1.07 -7.21 5.25
C THR A 137 -0.02 -7.98 4.46
N ASP A 138 -0.10 -8.00 3.14
CA ASP A 138 0.91 -8.58 2.26
C ASP A 138 2.15 -7.67 2.22
N VAL A 139 1.96 -6.39 1.97
CA VAL A 139 3.06 -5.41 1.96
C VAL A 139 3.83 -5.46 3.27
N GLY A 140 3.14 -5.34 4.40
CA GLY A 140 3.77 -5.31 5.72
C GLY A 140 4.33 -6.63 6.21
N SER A 141 3.98 -7.77 5.58
CA SER A 141 4.61 -9.06 5.85
C SER A 141 5.97 -9.21 5.15
N GLN A 142 6.20 -8.46 4.07
CA GLN A 142 7.42 -8.54 3.27
C GLN A 142 8.34 -7.33 3.46
N ILE A 143 7.78 -6.16 3.75
CA ILE A 143 8.51 -4.91 3.98
C ILE A 143 8.13 -4.40 5.38
N PRO A 144 9.06 -4.35 6.33
CA PRO A 144 8.78 -3.86 7.68
C PRO A 144 8.17 -2.45 7.67
N ILE A 145 7.13 -2.24 8.47
CA ILE A 145 6.49 -0.93 8.65
C ILE A 145 6.72 -0.46 10.08
N GLY A 146 7.37 0.69 10.24
CA GLY A 146 7.73 1.22 11.55
C GLY A 146 6.53 1.67 12.36
N VAL A 147 5.64 2.48 11.78
CA VAL A 147 4.42 2.97 12.44
C VAL A 147 3.25 2.93 11.47
N VAL A 148 2.13 2.37 11.93
CA VAL A 148 0.88 2.41 11.18
C VAL A 148 -0.10 3.37 11.84
N TYR A 149 -0.62 4.31 11.06
CA TYR A 149 -1.73 5.18 11.44
C TYR A 149 -3.01 4.69 10.76
N ASP A 150 -4.05 4.52 11.53
CA ASP A 150 -5.35 4.12 11.01
C ASP A 150 -6.49 4.88 11.71
N ARG A 151 -7.73 4.51 11.41
CA ARG A 151 -8.92 5.14 11.98
C ARG A 151 -9.18 4.77 13.46
N GLY A 152 -8.38 3.94 14.05
CA GLY A 152 -8.53 3.43 15.39
C GLY A 152 -9.65 2.40 15.53
N ASP A 153 -9.83 1.93 16.77
CA ASP A 153 -10.83 0.93 17.09
C ASP A 153 -12.26 1.44 16.87
N LEU A 154 -12.98 0.76 16.00
CA LEU A 154 -14.38 1.02 15.72
C LEU A 154 -15.31 0.21 16.65
N MET A 155 -14.77 -0.37 17.72
CA MET A 155 -15.46 -1.32 18.59
C MET A 155 -16.79 -0.79 19.14
N ASP A 156 -16.92 0.48 19.36
CA ASP A 156 -18.12 1.11 19.95
C ASP A 156 -19.18 1.55 18.93
N ARG A 157 -18.96 1.28 17.64
CA ARG A 157 -19.94 1.70 16.62
C ARG A 157 -20.86 0.55 16.20
N PRO A 158 -22.18 0.78 16.10
CA PRO A 158 -23.15 -0.25 15.64
C PRO A 158 -22.84 -0.78 14.24
N SER A 159 -22.09 -0.06 13.44
CA SER A 159 -21.68 -0.43 12.09
C SER A 159 -20.49 -1.39 12.01
N LYS A 160 -20.00 -1.91 13.14
CA LYS A 160 -18.95 -2.95 13.13
C LYS A 160 -19.23 -4.08 12.18
N ASN A 161 -20.47 -4.52 12.15
CA ASN A 161 -20.88 -5.64 11.30
C ASN A 161 -20.99 -5.27 9.81
N SER A 162 -21.10 -3.98 9.49
CA SER A 162 -21.12 -3.53 8.09
C SER A 162 -19.73 -3.33 7.52
N PHE A 163 -18.74 -3.07 8.37
CA PHE A 163 -17.32 -3.11 7.97
C PHE A 163 -16.72 -4.51 8.08
N ALA A 164 -17.28 -5.30 8.96
CA ALA A 164 -17.06 -6.73 8.98
C ALA A 164 -17.73 -7.44 7.80
N GLY A 165 -18.16 -6.72 6.78
CA GLY A 165 -18.85 -7.22 5.60
C GLY A 165 -18.88 -8.74 5.53
N ALA A 166 -19.65 -9.43 4.86
CA ALA A 166 -19.93 -10.87 4.93
C ALA A 166 -18.72 -11.83 5.10
N THR A 167 -17.50 -11.35 5.03
CA THR A 167 -16.32 -12.03 5.55
C THR A 167 -16.01 -11.46 6.93
N PRO A 168 -15.83 -12.28 7.99
CA PRO A 168 -15.42 -11.82 9.30
C PRO A 168 -14.05 -11.15 9.14
N GLY A 169 -14.24 -10.07 8.75
CA GLY A 169 -13.63 -8.96 8.73
C GLY A 169 -12.25 -8.80 8.15
N ARG A 170 -12.23 -8.02 7.08
CA ARG A 170 -11.01 -7.30 6.67
C ARG A 170 -10.36 -6.64 7.88
N TYR A 171 -11.15 -6.01 8.74
CA TYR A 171 -10.66 -5.42 9.99
C TYR A 171 -10.12 -6.47 10.96
N GLY A 172 -10.81 -7.59 11.15
CA GLY A 172 -10.31 -8.69 11.99
C GLY A 172 -9.02 -9.31 11.44
N ASN A 173 -8.90 -9.42 10.13
CA ASN A 173 -7.69 -9.86 9.46
C ASN A 173 -6.53 -8.89 9.69
N TYR A 174 -6.80 -7.60 9.57
CA TYR A 174 -5.84 -6.53 9.83
C TYR A 174 -5.37 -6.51 11.29
N LEU A 175 -6.27 -6.71 12.25
CA LEU A 175 -5.89 -6.80 13.66
C LEU A 175 -4.93 -7.96 13.96
N LYS A 176 -5.14 -9.12 13.33
CA LYS A 176 -4.22 -10.25 13.44
C LYS A 176 -2.83 -9.91 12.87
N TYR A 177 -2.80 -9.21 11.73
CA TYR A 177 -1.56 -8.70 11.16
C TYR A 177 -0.86 -7.74 12.12
N LEU A 178 -1.57 -6.78 12.72
CA LEU A 178 -0.97 -5.84 13.68
C LEU A 178 -0.41 -6.55 14.91
N GLU A 179 -1.12 -7.56 15.42
CA GLU A 179 -0.65 -8.35 16.54
C GLU A 179 0.63 -9.13 16.19
N TRP A 180 0.66 -9.76 15.02
CA TRP A 180 1.84 -10.44 14.52
C TRP A 180 3.01 -9.47 14.32
N SER A 181 2.78 -8.35 13.64
CA SER A 181 3.80 -7.33 13.35
C SER A 181 4.43 -6.76 14.63
N ALA A 182 3.63 -6.50 15.66
CA ALA A 182 4.12 -6.01 16.95
C ALA A 182 5.05 -7.01 17.70
N GLY A 183 4.98 -8.28 17.37
CA GLY A 183 5.84 -9.32 17.95
C GLY A 183 7.03 -9.70 17.05
N ALA A 184 7.04 -9.28 15.80
CA ALA A 184 8.03 -9.66 14.79
C ALA A 184 9.21 -8.67 14.69
N HIS A 185 9.09 -7.49 15.31
CA HIS A 185 10.08 -6.39 15.20
C HIS A 185 10.53 -5.85 16.53
#